data_6c3a6d4de93bca1007e3106f0d9125e9
#
_entry.id   6c3a6d4de93bca1007e3106f0d9125e9
#
_cell.length_a   1.000
_cell.length_b   1.000
_cell.length_c   1.000
_cell.angle_alpha   90.00
_cell.angle_beta   90.00
_cell.angle_gamma   90.00
#
_symmetry.space_group_name_H-M   'P 1'
#
loop_
_entity.id
_entity.type
_entity.pdbx_description
1 polymer ?
#
loop_
_entity_poly.entity_id
_entity_poly.type
_entity_poly.pdbx_seq_one_letter_code
_entity_poly.pdbx_strand_id
1 'polypeptide(L)'
;MAMSVPGGRAVLMMAALVAAAGGPSSVVLGAELAAASRLAAAAATILAGDAGRHVAALADDAFEGREAGSRGGRAAGAYIVEAIDHLGLEPAGDSGGFYQPFGNMRNILALARGSDPTVADELVIVSGHYDHVGYGNASNSYGPFGFVHNGADDNASGVAGLIEIAEALQALPARPRRSILLAFWDGEEKGLLGSYHFLRVRPEPLRNFRIVFCINLDMIGRLRGERVEVYGSRTSPGLRALTVAVNNRAGATALELAYDWKIDPDSDHYAFIERQIPTLMFHTGLHDNYHRPSDDVHLVNLPGLESVARLAFATAIAVADEAAPPRPFREACRRESGSSQRLLEAQAAGGKRGRWGIGTRSDAAEPQAPVVVRVAPDSPAARGGLIVGDRITMIDGVELVDQDNMVQRLGEAGERVTMIVDRRGRLIQIELIDGR
;
A
#
# COMPACT_ATOMS: atom_id res chain seq x y z
N MET A 1 -15.80 -30.84 -17.72
CA MET A 1 -14.38 -30.88 -18.06
C MET A 1 -13.73 -29.82 -17.20
N ALA A 2 -13.19 -30.21 -16.05
CA ALA A 2 -12.65 -29.30 -15.06
C ALA A 2 -11.18 -29.02 -15.39
N MET A 3 -10.83 -27.76 -15.63
CA MET A 3 -9.44 -27.32 -15.79
C MET A 3 -8.84 -27.05 -14.40
N SER A 4 -7.81 -27.80 -14.05
CA SER A 4 -7.03 -27.63 -12.82
C SER A 4 -6.09 -26.42 -12.93
N VAL A 5 -6.12 -25.53 -11.94
CA VAL A 5 -5.25 -24.37 -11.80
C VAL A 5 -3.93 -24.81 -11.15
N PRO A 6 -2.75 -24.54 -11.72
CA PRO A 6 -1.45 -24.94 -11.16
C PRO A 6 -0.84 -23.83 -10.28
N GLY A 7 -1.53 -23.37 -9.23
CA GLY A 7 -1.02 -22.31 -8.35
C GLY A 7 -0.43 -22.76 -7.00
N GLY A 8 -0.70 -24.01 -6.58
CA GLY A 8 -0.40 -24.45 -5.21
C GLY A 8 1.01 -24.99 -4.95
N ARG A 9 1.84 -25.22 -5.97
CA ARG A 9 3.15 -25.88 -5.81
C ARG A 9 4.34 -24.94 -5.58
N ALA A 10 4.27 -23.69 -6.03
CA ALA A 10 5.40 -22.77 -5.92
C ALA A 10 5.61 -22.25 -4.48
N VAL A 11 4.56 -22.07 -3.70
CA VAL A 11 4.62 -21.51 -2.34
C VAL A 11 5.13 -22.54 -1.32
N LEU A 12 4.79 -23.82 -1.50
CA LEU A 12 5.38 -24.88 -0.64
C LEU A 12 6.88 -25.09 -0.90
N MET A 13 7.37 -24.75 -2.08
CA MET A 13 8.81 -24.85 -2.39
C MET A 13 9.66 -23.76 -1.73
N MET A 14 9.13 -22.54 -1.52
CA MET A 14 9.86 -21.45 -0.83
C MET A 14 10.09 -21.79 0.67
N ALA A 15 9.09 -22.36 1.33
CA ALA A 15 9.24 -22.80 2.73
C ALA A 15 10.19 -24.00 2.88
N ALA A 16 10.35 -24.84 1.86
CA ALA A 16 11.23 -26.00 1.88
C ALA A 16 12.71 -25.67 1.61
N LEU A 17 13.02 -24.60 0.86
CA LEU A 17 14.42 -24.20 0.60
C LEU A 17 15.09 -23.55 1.82
N VAL A 18 14.34 -22.85 2.68
CA VAL A 18 14.88 -22.26 3.92
C VAL A 18 15.20 -23.34 4.97
N ALA A 19 14.51 -24.46 4.94
CA ALA A 19 14.73 -25.57 5.87
C ALA A 19 16.03 -26.38 5.61
N ALA A 20 16.64 -26.27 4.43
CA ALA A 20 17.82 -27.03 4.04
C ALA A 20 19.18 -26.36 4.36
N ALA A 21 19.16 -25.09 4.78
CA ALA A 21 20.36 -24.29 5.07
C ALA A 21 20.41 -23.89 6.54
N GLY A 22 20.53 -24.85 7.49
CA GLY A 22 20.92 -24.59 8.92
C GLY A 22 20.24 -23.37 9.58
N GLY A 23 18.99 -23.06 9.24
CA GLY A 23 18.22 -21.89 9.65
C GLY A 23 17.54 -22.05 11.02
N PRO A 24 16.74 -21.07 11.47
CA PRO A 24 16.17 -21.01 12.82
C PRO A 24 15.47 -22.32 13.20
N SER A 25 15.52 -22.65 14.48
CA SER A 25 14.95 -23.88 15.03
C SER A 25 13.49 -24.08 14.55
N SER A 26 13.07 -25.33 14.41
CA SER A 26 11.70 -25.68 13.95
C SER A 26 10.57 -24.95 14.70
N VAL A 27 10.85 -24.52 15.93
CA VAL A 27 9.94 -23.74 16.77
C VAL A 27 9.74 -22.32 16.23
N VAL A 28 10.81 -21.65 15.76
CA VAL A 28 10.72 -20.29 15.17
C VAL A 28 9.97 -20.34 13.85
N LEU A 29 10.27 -21.28 12.98
CA LEU A 29 9.57 -21.48 11.72
C LEU A 29 8.07 -21.78 11.93
N GLY A 30 7.75 -22.60 12.93
CA GLY A 30 6.36 -22.90 13.31
C GLY A 30 5.61 -21.66 13.80
N ALA A 31 6.26 -20.78 14.58
CA ALA A 31 5.68 -19.53 15.05
C ALA A 31 5.44 -18.53 13.92
N GLU A 32 6.38 -18.40 12.97
CA GLU A 32 6.25 -17.54 11.80
C GLU A 32 5.11 -18.00 10.86
N LEU A 33 5.02 -19.30 10.60
CA LEU A 33 3.94 -19.88 9.80
C LEU A 33 2.56 -19.66 10.47
N ALA A 34 2.50 -19.84 11.80
CA ALA A 34 1.27 -19.59 12.56
C ALA A 34 0.89 -18.11 12.55
N ALA A 35 1.85 -17.18 12.62
CA ALA A 35 1.62 -15.75 12.52
C ALA A 35 1.11 -15.36 11.11
N ALA A 36 1.74 -15.88 10.07
CA ALA A 36 1.30 -15.66 8.68
C ALA A 36 -0.13 -16.20 8.43
N SER A 37 -0.46 -17.39 8.96
CA SER A 37 -1.80 -17.97 8.85
C SER A 37 -2.86 -17.12 9.57
N ARG A 38 -2.54 -16.57 10.76
CA ARG A 38 -3.45 -15.70 11.51
C ARG A 38 -3.68 -14.36 10.80
N LEU A 39 -2.65 -13.77 10.23
CA LEU A 39 -2.76 -12.56 9.41
C LEU A 39 -3.63 -12.82 8.17
N ALA A 40 -3.43 -13.93 7.49
CA ALA A 40 -4.22 -14.33 6.33
C ALA A 40 -5.71 -14.54 6.70
N ALA A 41 -5.98 -15.13 7.86
CA ALA A 41 -7.35 -15.33 8.36
C ALA A 41 -8.04 -13.98 8.66
N ALA A 42 -7.34 -13.03 9.29
CA ALA A 42 -7.86 -11.68 9.51
C ALA A 42 -8.07 -10.92 8.20
N ALA A 43 -7.11 -10.97 7.26
CA ALA A 43 -7.27 -10.37 5.94
C ALA A 43 -8.44 -10.98 5.14
N ALA A 44 -8.80 -12.23 5.40
CA ALA A 44 -9.93 -12.90 4.73
C ALA A 44 -11.31 -12.39 5.18
N THR A 45 -11.40 -11.60 6.28
CA THR A 45 -12.65 -10.90 6.65
C THR A 45 -12.94 -9.70 5.76
N ILE A 46 -11.94 -9.15 5.08
CA ILE A 46 -12.12 -8.10 4.06
C ILE A 46 -12.81 -8.72 2.85
N LEU A 47 -14.08 -8.36 2.61
CA LEU A 47 -14.92 -9.00 1.60
C LEU A 47 -15.47 -8.00 0.59
N ALA A 48 -15.37 -8.35 -0.69
CA ALA A 48 -15.91 -7.53 -1.79
C ALA A 48 -17.41 -7.21 -1.62
N GLY A 49 -18.19 -8.18 -1.12
CA GLY A 49 -19.63 -7.99 -0.89
C GLY A 49 -19.94 -6.99 0.22
N ASP A 50 -19.16 -7.00 1.27
CA ASP A 50 -19.32 -6.13 2.44
C ASP A 50 -18.85 -4.71 2.10
N ALA A 51 -17.67 -4.57 1.52
CA ALA A 51 -17.18 -3.31 0.95
C ALA A 51 -18.18 -2.71 -0.04
N GLY A 52 -18.79 -3.55 -0.89
CA GLY A 52 -19.82 -3.12 -1.84
C GLY A 52 -21.07 -2.53 -1.19
N ARG A 53 -21.48 -3.03 0.00
CA ARG A 53 -22.59 -2.42 0.76
C ARG A 53 -22.21 -1.04 1.28
N HIS A 54 -20.98 -0.87 1.76
CA HIS A 54 -20.49 0.43 2.23
C HIS A 54 -20.36 1.44 1.09
N VAL A 55 -19.82 1.03 -0.07
CA VAL A 55 -19.79 1.89 -1.27
C VAL A 55 -21.19 2.29 -1.69
N ALA A 56 -22.12 1.32 -1.77
CA ALA A 56 -23.49 1.58 -2.18
C ALA A 56 -24.22 2.54 -1.22
N ALA A 57 -23.99 2.41 0.09
CA ALA A 57 -24.57 3.33 1.06
C ALA A 57 -23.98 4.73 0.93
N LEU A 58 -22.64 4.87 0.92
CA LEU A 58 -21.96 6.16 0.89
C LEU A 58 -22.17 6.92 -0.43
N ALA A 59 -22.30 6.20 -1.54
CA ALA A 59 -22.56 6.79 -2.87
C ALA A 59 -24.06 6.88 -3.21
N ASP A 60 -24.95 6.80 -2.23
CA ASP A 60 -26.38 7.03 -2.42
C ASP A 60 -26.68 8.53 -2.49
N ASP A 61 -27.63 8.92 -3.34
CA ASP A 61 -28.10 10.31 -3.52
C ASP A 61 -28.56 10.95 -2.19
N ALA A 62 -28.99 10.14 -1.20
CA ALA A 62 -29.39 10.63 0.12
C ALA A 62 -28.26 11.32 0.88
N PHE A 63 -27.00 11.02 0.55
CA PHE A 63 -25.84 11.72 1.10
C PHE A 63 -25.40 12.96 0.31
N GLU A 64 -26.19 13.36 -0.72
CA GLU A 64 -26.01 14.63 -1.44
C GLU A 64 -24.59 14.87 -1.95
N GLY A 65 -23.87 13.78 -2.34
CA GLY A 65 -22.48 13.84 -2.76
C GLY A 65 -21.51 14.25 -1.66
N ARG A 66 -21.84 14.04 -0.40
CA ARG A 66 -20.99 14.12 0.81
C ARG A 66 -20.13 15.39 0.93
N GLU A 67 -20.56 16.52 0.37
CA GLU A 67 -19.76 17.75 0.43
C GLU A 67 -19.35 18.07 1.89
N ALA A 68 -18.06 18.39 2.08
CA ALA A 68 -17.45 18.69 3.38
C ALA A 68 -18.23 19.77 4.14
N GLY A 69 -18.63 19.45 5.39
CA GLY A 69 -19.40 20.33 6.27
C GLY A 69 -20.87 20.50 5.88
N SER A 70 -21.37 19.85 4.82
CA SER A 70 -22.79 19.84 4.43
C SER A 70 -23.65 18.90 5.30
N ARG A 71 -24.96 18.88 5.05
CA ARG A 71 -25.87 17.91 5.65
C ARG A 71 -25.49 16.47 5.22
N GLY A 72 -25.25 16.28 3.92
CA GLY A 72 -24.85 14.98 3.36
C GLY A 72 -23.51 14.49 3.92
N GLY A 73 -22.48 15.35 3.99
CA GLY A 73 -21.21 15.02 4.60
C GLY A 73 -21.34 14.65 6.09
N ARG A 74 -22.20 15.36 6.85
CA ARG A 74 -22.47 14.96 8.25
C ARG A 74 -23.21 13.64 8.37
N ALA A 75 -24.13 13.33 7.48
CA ALA A 75 -24.84 12.04 7.45
C ALA A 75 -23.88 10.89 7.10
N ALA A 76 -23.00 11.08 6.11
CA ALA A 76 -21.96 10.11 5.76
C ALA A 76 -21.02 9.84 6.95
N GLY A 77 -20.57 10.90 7.65
CA GLY A 77 -19.76 10.71 8.86
C GLY A 77 -20.50 9.97 9.99
N ALA A 78 -21.82 10.14 10.12
CA ALA A 78 -22.61 9.38 11.09
C ALA A 78 -22.70 7.89 10.71
N TYR A 79 -22.91 7.60 9.44
CA TYR A 79 -22.88 6.23 8.89
C TYR A 79 -21.53 5.54 9.16
N ILE A 80 -20.41 6.23 8.92
CA ILE A 80 -19.08 5.67 9.18
C ILE A 80 -18.90 5.32 10.67
N VAL A 81 -19.29 6.23 11.58
CA VAL A 81 -19.21 5.96 13.02
C VAL A 81 -20.08 4.77 13.42
N GLU A 82 -21.32 4.69 12.90
CA GLU A 82 -22.21 3.54 13.14
C GLU A 82 -21.58 2.21 12.66
N ALA A 83 -20.88 2.26 11.53
CA ALA A 83 -20.22 1.07 10.98
C ALA A 83 -19.02 0.58 11.81
N ILE A 84 -18.34 1.47 12.56
CA ILE A 84 -17.10 1.12 13.27
C ILE A 84 -17.21 1.08 14.79
N ASP A 85 -18.23 1.66 15.42
CA ASP A 85 -18.31 1.83 16.88
C ASP A 85 -18.39 0.49 17.65
N HIS A 86 -18.92 -0.55 17.01
CA HIS A 86 -19.03 -1.90 17.58
C HIS A 86 -17.79 -2.79 17.34
N LEU A 87 -16.78 -2.30 16.61
CA LEU A 87 -15.59 -3.07 16.22
C LEU A 87 -14.47 -3.05 17.29
N GLY A 88 -14.75 -2.58 18.50
CA GLY A 88 -13.81 -2.58 19.62
C GLY A 88 -12.59 -1.68 19.42
N LEU A 89 -12.69 -0.68 18.53
CA LEU A 89 -11.72 0.41 18.39
C LEU A 89 -11.99 1.49 19.43
N GLU A 90 -10.93 2.11 19.93
CA GLU A 90 -11.05 3.21 20.88
C GLU A 90 -11.41 4.50 20.15
N PRO A 91 -12.45 5.26 20.58
CA PRO A 91 -12.67 6.61 20.08
C PRO A 91 -11.45 7.50 20.32
N ALA A 92 -10.94 8.13 19.25
CA ALA A 92 -9.70 8.90 19.29
C ALA A 92 -9.89 10.38 18.90
N GLY A 93 -11.13 10.82 18.76
CA GLY A 93 -11.49 12.21 18.54
C GLY A 93 -11.58 13.02 19.84
N ASP A 94 -12.24 14.17 19.77
CA ASP A 94 -12.41 15.06 20.92
C ASP A 94 -13.52 14.59 21.85
N SER A 95 -13.43 14.97 23.13
CA SER A 95 -14.44 14.70 24.15
C SER A 95 -14.80 13.22 24.32
N GLY A 96 -13.88 12.32 24.03
CA GLY A 96 -14.08 10.87 24.18
C GLY A 96 -14.91 10.23 23.06
N GLY A 97 -15.19 10.95 21.98
CA GLY A 97 -15.89 10.44 20.78
C GLY A 97 -14.94 10.14 19.62
N PHE A 98 -15.51 9.71 18.50
CA PHE A 98 -14.75 9.49 17.27
C PHE A 98 -14.46 10.78 16.49
N TYR A 99 -15.24 11.85 16.73
CA TYR A 99 -15.13 13.07 15.93
C TYR A 99 -14.04 14.01 16.44
N GLN A 100 -13.29 14.58 15.48
CA GLN A 100 -12.44 15.76 15.67
C GLN A 100 -13.05 16.93 14.89
N PRO A 101 -13.86 17.81 15.53
CA PRO A 101 -14.49 18.95 14.86
C PRO A 101 -13.47 20.05 14.49
N PHE A 102 -13.69 20.67 13.31
CA PHE A 102 -12.97 21.88 12.88
C PHE A 102 -13.84 22.70 11.90
N GLY A 103 -14.03 23.97 12.18
CA GLY A 103 -14.99 24.76 11.43
C GLY A 103 -16.38 24.12 11.44
N ASN A 104 -16.96 23.87 10.26
CA ASN A 104 -18.21 23.11 10.09
C ASN A 104 -17.99 21.65 9.70
N MET A 105 -16.74 21.20 9.66
CA MET A 105 -16.28 19.87 9.27
C MET A 105 -15.86 19.04 10.47
N ARG A 106 -15.57 17.76 10.26
CA ARG A 106 -15.12 16.86 11.33
C ARG A 106 -14.40 15.62 10.78
N ASN A 107 -13.17 15.39 11.20
CA ASN A 107 -12.52 14.10 10.99
C ASN A 107 -13.15 13.01 11.88
N ILE A 108 -12.99 11.74 11.48
CA ILE A 108 -13.39 10.58 12.30
C ILE A 108 -12.12 9.78 12.59
N LEU A 109 -11.87 9.48 13.86
CA LEU A 109 -10.63 8.89 14.35
C LEU A 109 -10.92 7.70 15.26
N ALA A 110 -10.42 6.52 14.87
CA ALA A 110 -10.62 5.27 15.60
C ALA A 110 -9.28 4.56 15.82
N LEU A 111 -8.94 4.25 17.08
CA LEU A 111 -7.63 3.74 17.48
C LEU A 111 -7.68 2.25 17.82
N ALA A 112 -6.88 1.44 17.14
CA ALA A 112 -6.49 0.12 17.59
C ALA A 112 -5.17 0.24 18.37
N ARG A 113 -5.25 0.22 19.71
CA ARG A 113 -4.07 0.40 20.56
C ARG A 113 -3.10 -0.77 20.44
N GLY A 114 -1.81 -0.45 20.35
CA GLY A 114 -0.72 -1.41 20.24
C GLY A 114 -0.54 -2.25 21.50
N SER A 115 0.02 -3.44 21.35
CA SER A 115 0.21 -4.41 22.45
C SER A 115 1.56 -4.31 23.16
N ASP A 116 2.57 -3.68 22.53
CA ASP A 116 3.91 -3.56 23.10
C ASP A 116 4.08 -2.20 23.81
N PRO A 117 4.15 -2.18 25.16
CA PRO A 117 4.22 -0.93 25.92
C PRO A 117 5.44 -0.06 25.58
N THR A 118 6.45 -0.60 24.93
CA THR A 118 7.67 0.15 24.53
C THR A 118 7.48 0.97 23.24
N VAL A 119 6.49 0.61 22.41
CA VAL A 119 6.20 1.25 21.12
C VAL A 119 4.71 1.49 20.87
N ALA A 120 3.84 1.22 21.85
CA ALA A 120 2.39 1.43 21.72
C ALA A 120 2.02 2.92 21.48
N ASP A 121 2.90 3.86 21.83
CA ASP A 121 2.74 5.29 21.55
C ASP A 121 3.27 5.68 20.16
N GLU A 122 3.77 4.74 19.37
CA GLU A 122 4.09 4.92 17.96
C GLU A 122 2.85 4.60 17.12
N LEU A 123 2.49 5.52 16.22
CA LEU A 123 1.24 5.52 15.50
C LEU A 123 1.46 5.26 14.02
N VAL A 124 0.91 4.18 13.51
CA VAL A 124 0.70 3.91 12.09
C VAL A 124 -0.70 4.39 11.73
N ILE A 125 -0.83 5.27 10.75
CA ILE A 125 -2.12 5.78 10.29
C ILE A 125 -2.51 5.05 9.01
N VAL A 126 -3.77 4.60 8.94
CA VAL A 126 -4.41 4.17 7.69
C VAL A 126 -5.59 5.10 7.47
N SER A 127 -5.62 5.79 6.33
CA SER A 127 -6.53 6.91 6.12
C SER A 127 -7.15 6.94 4.72
N GLY A 128 -8.19 7.73 4.59
CA GLY A 128 -8.84 8.12 3.35
C GLY A 128 -9.85 9.22 3.67
N HIS A 129 -10.19 10.05 2.70
CA HIS A 129 -11.22 11.08 2.89
C HIS A 129 -12.61 10.51 2.65
N TYR A 130 -13.63 11.11 3.29
CA TYR A 130 -15.01 10.69 3.13
C TYR A 130 -15.91 11.74 2.50
N ASP A 131 -15.47 13.00 2.45
CA ASP A 131 -16.14 14.04 1.70
C ASP A 131 -15.99 13.85 0.19
N HIS A 132 -16.84 14.54 -0.58
CA HIS A 132 -16.75 14.63 -2.03
C HIS A 132 -17.33 15.97 -2.48
N VAL A 133 -17.55 16.18 -3.79
CA VAL A 133 -17.83 17.49 -4.39
C VAL A 133 -19.29 17.94 -4.31
N GLY A 134 -20.18 17.19 -3.70
CA GLY A 134 -21.59 17.55 -3.52
C GLY A 134 -22.37 17.58 -4.83
N TYR A 135 -22.99 18.72 -5.15
CA TYR A 135 -23.69 18.93 -6.41
C TYR A 135 -22.78 19.39 -7.56
N GLY A 136 -21.51 19.57 -7.28
CA GLY A 136 -20.51 19.99 -8.26
C GLY A 136 -20.71 21.43 -8.77
N ASN A 137 -19.60 22.09 -9.05
CA ASN A 137 -19.56 23.42 -9.66
C ASN A 137 -18.29 23.55 -10.52
N ALA A 138 -18.11 24.70 -11.15
CA ALA A 138 -17.01 24.93 -12.08
C ALA A 138 -15.60 24.87 -11.44
N SER A 139 -15.49 24.92 -10.11
CA SER A 139 -14.20 24.86 -9.41
C SER A 139 -13.82 23.46 -8.91
N ASN A 140 -14.80 22.55 -8.77
CA ASN A 140 -14.57 21.24 -8.16
C ASN A 140 -15.13 20.06 -8.97
N SER A 141 -15.67 20.29 -10.17
CA SER A 141 -16.26 19.24 -11.00
C SER A 141 -16.01 19.45 -12.48
N TYR A 142 -15.94 18.36 -13.22
CA TYR A 142 -15.90 18.35 -14.68
C TYR A 142 -17.31 18.34 -15.32
N GLY A 143 -18.36 18.51 -14.49
CA GLY A 143 -19.75 18.59 -14.93
C GLY A 143 -20.39 17.24 -15.29
N PRO A 144 -21.68 17.26 -15.55
CA PRO A 144 -22.59 18.38 -15.44
C PRO A 144 -22.78 18.88 -14.01
N PHE A 145 -22.92 20.21 -13.82
CA PHE A 145 -23.06 20.84 -12.50
C PHE A 145 -24.51 20.82 -12.01
N GLY A 146 -24.70 20.88 -10.68
CA GLY A 146 -26.04 20.92 -10.06
C GLY A 146 -26.71 19.55 -9.94
N PHE A 147 -26.03 18.48 -10.27
CA PHE A 147 -26.44 17.11 -10.03
C PHE A 147 -25.64 16.52 -8.87
N VAL A 148 -26.19 15.53 -8.19
CA VAL A 148 -25.45 14.81 -7.14
C VAL A 148 -24.24 14.12 -7.78
N HIS A 149 -23.06 14.33 -7.20
CA HIS A 149 -21.83 13.61 -7.52
C HIS A 149 -21.64 12.56 -6.45
N ASN A 150 -21.95 11.32 -6.78
CA ASN A 150 -21.97 10.22 -5.79
C ASN A 150 -20.58 9.80 -5.33
N GLY A 151 -19.52 10.00 -6.14
CA GLY A 151 -18.14 9.72 -5.77
C GLY A 151 -17.97 8.29 -5.26
N ALA A 152 -18.42 7.31 -6.06
CA ALA A 152 -18.37 5.91 -5.63
C ALA A 152 -16.94 5.38 -5.55
N ASP A 153 -16.09 5.78 -6.50
CA ASP A 153 -14.65 5.51 -6.40
C ASP A 153 -13.96 6.60 -5.58
N ASP A 154 -14.31 7.86 -5.82
CA ASP A 154 -13.75 9.03 -5.15
C ASP A 154 -14.69 9.57 -4.06
N ASN A 155 -14.52 9.28 -2.77
CA ASN A 155 -13.65 8.25 -2.25
C ASN A 155 -14.45 7.29 -1.33
N ALA A 156 -15.70 6.96 -1.74
CA ALA A 156 -16.46 5.95 -1.00
C ALA A 156 -15.74 4.58 -1.03
N SER A 157 -14.95 4.30 -2.08
CA SER A 157 -14.16 3.08 -2.19
C SER A 157 -13.06 3.00 -1.12
N GLY A 158 -12.32 4.09 -0.89
CA GLY A 158 -11.30 4.16 0.15
C GLY A 158 -11.90 4.06 1.55
N VAL A 159 -13.04 4.73 1.79
CA VAL A 159 -13.80 4.63 3.06
C VAL A 159 -14.28 3.20 3.31
N ALA A 160 -14.85 2.54 2.31
CA ALA A 160 -15.27 1.13 2.42
C ALA A 160 -14.08 0.23 2.75
N GLY A 161 -12.93 0.43 2.08
CA GLY A 161 -11.69 -0.27 2.40
C GLY A 161 -11.23 -0.07 3.83
N LEU A 162 -11.36 1.15 4.38
CA LEU A 162 -11.02 1.45 5.78
C LEU A 162 -11.96 0.75 6.78
N ILE A 163 -13.26 0.67 6.50
CA ILE A 163 -14.23 -0.04 7.35
C ILE A 163 -13.89 -1.54 7.35
N GLU A 164 -13.63 -2.13 6.20
CA GLU A 164 -13.18 -3.53 6.10
C GLU A 164 -11.85 -3.77 6.85
N ILE A 165 -10.92 -2.83 6.80
CA ILE A 165 -9.67 -2.90 7.59
C ILE A 165 -9.97 -2.83 9.10
N ALA A 166 -10.97 -2.05 9.52
CA ALA A 166 -11.41 -2.03 10.92
C ALA A 166 -11.88 -3.41 11.40
N GLU A 167 -12.69 -4.09 10.59
CA GLU A 167 -13.15 -5.46 10.86
C GLU A 167 -11.98 -6.46 10.91
N ALA A 168 -11.04 -6.35 9.97
CA ALA A 168 -9.85 -7.20 9.95
C ALA A 168 -8.95 -6.97 11.17
N LEU A 169 -8.82 -5.73 11.67
CA LEU A 169 -8.11 -5.43 12.92
C LEU A 169 -8.78 -6.07 14.13
N GLN A 170 -10.11 -6.09 14.17
CA GLN A 170 -10.86 -6.77 15.24
C GLN A 170 -10.67 -8.30 15.18
N ALA A 171 -10.59 -8.87 13.98
CA ALA A 171 -10.41 -10.30 13.76
C ALA A 171 -8.98 -10.80 14.06
N LEU A 172 -8.02 -9.91 14.31
CA LEU A 172 -6.67 -10.31 14.70
C LEU A 172 -6.68 -10.98 16.08
N PRO A 173 -6.05 -12.14 16.25
CA PRO A 173 -5.97 -12.84 17.52
C PRO A 173 -5.09 -12.11 18.56
N ALA A 174 -4.23 -11.22 18.12
CA ALA A 174 -3.42 -10.34 18.95
C ALA A 174 -3.23 -9.00 18.22
N ARG A 175 -3.26 -7.92 18.96
CA ARG A 175 -3.00 -6.58 18.44
C ARG A 175 -1.55 -6.45 18.01
N PRO A 176 -1.22 -5.67 16.95
CA PRO A 176 0.15 -5.40 16.55
C PRO A 176 0.92 -4.64 17.66
N ARG A 177 2.24 -4.59 17.55
CA ARG A 177 3.09 -3.94 18.55
C ARG A 177 2.80 -2.44 18.67
N ARG A 178 2.77 -1.73 17.52
CA ARG A 178 2.43 -0.30 17.43
C ARG A 178 0.94 -0.11 17.31
N SER A 179 0.46 1.04 17.73
CA SER A 179 -0.93 1.43 17.53
C SER A 179 -1.24 1.74 16.07
N ILE A 180 -2.46 1.41 15.64
CA ILE A 180 -2.98 1.76 14.32
C ILE A 180 -4.16 2.72 14.49
N LEU A 181 -4.10 3.87 13.83
CA LEU A 181 -5.19 4.84 13.75
C LEU A 181 -5.87 4.71 12.39
N LEU A 182 -7.16 4.43 12.40
CA LEU A 182 -8.00 4.62 11.22
C LEU A 182 -8.51 6.06 11.23
N ALA A 183 -8.25 6.79 10.16
CA ALA A 183 -8.59 8.19 10.04
C ALA A 183 -9.38 8.45 8.76
N PHE A 184 -10.60 8.95 8.92
CA PHE A 184 -11.46 9.36 7.82
C PHE A 184 -11.47 10.88 7.79
N TRP A 185 -10.85 11.46 6.76
CA TRP A 185 -10.67 12.91 6.68
C TRP A 185 -11.91 13.59 6.07
N ASP A 186 -12.24 14.80 6.57
CA ASP A 186 -13.23 15.68 6.00
C ASP A 186 -12.55 16.89 5.35
N GLY A 187 -13.04 17.34 4.21
CA GLY A 187 -12.51 18.52 3.52
C GLY A 187 -11.23 18.28 2.74
N GLU A 188 -10.98 17.06 2.27
CA GLU A 188 -9.92 16.76 1.32
C GLU A 188 -10.12 17.58 0.04
N GLU A 189 -11.31 17.53 -0.54
CA GLU A 189 -11.77 18.20 -1.76
C GLU A 189 -11.73 19.75 -1.68
N LYS A 190 -11.53 20.26 -0.47
CA LYS A 190 -11.34 21.69 -0.17
C LYS A 190 -9.89 22.05 0.13
N GLY A 191 -8.95 21.18 -0.21
CA GLY A 191 -7.52 21.38 -0.06
C GLY A 191 -6.93 20.71 1.19
N LEU A 192 -7.22 19.42 1.40
CA LEU A 192 -6.64 18.55 2.44
C LEU A 192 -6.88 19.09 3.87
N LEU A 193 -8.03 19.76 4.10
CA LEU A 193 -8.24 20.54 5.33
C LEU A 193 -8.23 19.64 6.56
N GLY A 194 -8.78 18.43 6.49
CA GLY A 194 -8.90 17.50 7.60
C GLY A 194 -7.56 16.95 8.05
N SER A 195 -6.77 16.42 7.14
CA SER A 195 -5.43 15.89 7.42
C SER A 195 -4.48 16.98 7.93
N TYR A 196 -4.50 18.18 7.33
CA TYR A 196 -3.75 19.32 7.84
C TYR A 196 -4.21 19.75 9.23
N HIS A 197 -5.53 19.77 9.50
CA HIS A 197 -6.05 20.09 10.82
C HIS A 197 -5.53 19.10 11.87
N PHE A 198 -5.65 17.80 11.61
CA PHE A 198 -5.16 16.75 12.49
C PHE A 198 -3.66 16.88 12.79
N LEU A 199 -2.84 17.15 11.78
CA LEU A 199 -1.40 17.30 11.96
C LEU A 199 -1.01 18.56 12.73
N ARG A 200 -1.85 19.59 12.72
CA ARG A 200 -1.65 20.85 13.44
C ARG A 200 -2.19 20.82 14.86
N VAL A 201 -3.38 20.21 15.05
CA VAL A 201 -4.10 20.18 16.33
C VAL A 201 -4.53 18.74 16.57
N ARG A 202 -3.78 18.03 17.42
CA ARG A 202 -4.15 16.65 17.76
C ARG A 202 -5.20 16.60 18.87
N PRO A 203 -6.20 15.70 18.76
CA PRO A 203 -7.10 15.40 19.87
C PRO A 203 -6.33 14.97 21.12
N GLU A 204 -6.92 15.21 22.28
CA GLU A 204 -6.30 14.90 23.56
C GLU A 204 -5.83 13.44 23.66
N PRO A 205 -6.60 12.41 23.26
CA PRO A 205 -6.16 11.02 23.35
C PRO A 205 -4.90 10.71 22.54
N LEU A 206 -4.62 11.47 21.47
CA LEU A 206 -3.50 11.26 20.55
C LEU A 206 -2.34 12.24 20.75
N ARG A 207 -2.42 13.14 21.72
CA ARG A 207 -1.44 14.23 21.91
C ARG A 207 -0.01 13.73 22.09
N ASN A 208 0.16 12.60 22.80
CA ASN A 208 1.47 12.03 23.12
C ASN A 208 1.96 10.98 22.10
N PHE A 209 1.14 10.62 21.12
CA PHE A 209 1.54 9.64 20.14
C PHE A 209 2.50 10.24 19.10
N ARG A 210 3.51 9.48 18.72
CA ARG A 210 4.42 9.80 17.63
C ARG A 210 3.95 9.12 16.35
N ILE A 211 3.55 9.88 15.34
CA ILE A 211 3.23 9.31 14.03
C ILE A 211 4.55 8.83 13.40
N VAL A 212 4.58 7.55 13.02
CA VAL A 212 5.77 6.91 12.44
C VAL A 212 5.56 6.50 10.99
N PHE A 213 4.30 6.35 10.55
CA PHE A 213 3.96 5.96 9.19
C PHE A 213 2.53 6.36 8.83
N CYS A 214 2.27 6.60 7.54
CA CYS A 214 0.92 6.81 7.03
C CYS A 214 0.69 5.95 5.78
N ILE A 215 -0.51 5.38 5.66
CA ILE A 215 -1.04 4.75 4.46
C ILE A 215 -2.32 5.49 4.10
N ASN A 216 -2.42 6.03 2.89
CA ASN A 216 -3.61 6.67 2.40
C ASN A 216 -4.30 5.80 1.33
N LEU A 217 -5.62 5.69 1.41
CA LEU A 217 -6.45 4.99 0.44
C LEU A 217 -7.31 6.01 -0.28
N ASP A 218 -7.06 6.16 -1.56
CA ASP A 218 -7.79 7.11 -2.39
C ASP A 218 -8.08 6.46 -3.75
N MET A 219 -9.36 6.42 -4.13
CA MET A 219 -9.82 5.83 -5.38
C MET A 219 -9.30 4.41 -5.60
N ILE A 220 -9.64 3.49 -4.70
CA ILE A 220 -9.18 2.07 -4.77
C ILE A 220 -10.19 1.13 -5.45
N GLY A 221 -11.29 1.64 -5.96
CA GLY A 221 -12.41 0.86 -6.50
C GLY A 221 -12.38 0.66 -8.02
N ARG A 222 -11.41 1.19 -8.76
CA ARG A 222 -11.37 1.07 -10.24
C ARG A 222 -10.18 0.27 -10.74
N LEU A 223 -9.80 -0.78 -10.01
CA LEU A 223 -8.68 -1.65 -10.38
C LEU A 223 -8.86 -2.21 -11.81
N ARG A 224 -7.86 -1.99 -12.66
CA ARG A 224 -7.82 -2.44 -14.06
C ARG A 224 -6.55 -3.26 -14.29
N GLY A 225 -6.69 -4.46 -14.84
CA GLY A 225 -5.56 -5.33 -15.14
C GLY A 225 -4.68 -5.67 -13.92
N GLU A 226 -5.29 -5.75 -12.73
CA GLU A 226 -4.61 -6.03 -11.45
C GLU A 226 -3.55 -4.97 -11.07
N ARG A 227 -3.56 -3.78 -11.70
CA ARG A 227 -2.57 -2.74 -11.52
C ARG A 227 -3.00 -1.73 -10.46
N VAL A 228 -2.18 -1.60 -9.42
CA VAL A 228 -2.29 -0.60 -8.34
C VAL A 228 -1.15 0.40 -8.48
N GLU A 229 -1.46 1.68 -8.43
CA GLU A 229 -0.49 2.75 -8.34
C GLU A 229 -0.08 2.95 -6.88
N VAL A 230 1.24 3.01 -6.64
CA VAL A 230 1.83 3.14 -5.31
C VAL A 230 2.68 4.40 -5.27
N TYR A 231 2.18 5.40 -4.56
CA TYR A 231 2.88 6.67 -4.35
C TYR A 231 3.63 6.66 -3.00
N GLY A 232 4.63 7.50 -2.87
CA GLY A 232 5.37 7.67 -1.63
C GLY A 232 6.38 6.57 -1.31
N SER A 233 6.57 5.58 -2.17
CA SER A 233 7.51 4.46 -1.96
C SER A 233 8.97 4.90 -1.73
N ARG A 234 9.29 6.14 -2.02
CA ARG A 234 10.63 6.73 -1.82
C ARG A 234 10.74 7.61 -0.58
N THR A 235 9.66 7.77 0.18
CA THR A 235 9.64 8.57 1.41
C THR A 235 10.46 7.97 2.54
N SER A 236 10.79 6.66 2.44
CA SER A 236 11.74 5.97 3.32
C SER A 236 12.47 4.86 2.55
N PRO A 237 13.71 4.50 2.94
CA PRO A 237 14.40 3.37 2.34
C PRO A 237 13.65 2.05 2.57
N GLY A 238 13.63 1.19 1.53
CA GLY A 238 13.09 -0.16 1.63
C GLY A 238 11.56 -0.27 1.59
N LEU A 239 10.81 0.80 1.30
CA LEU A 239 9.34 0.74 1.22
C LEU A 239 8.85 -0.08 0.03
N ARG A 240 9.56 -0.03 -1.09
CA ARG A 240 9.26 -0.91 -2.23
C ARG A 240 9.45 -2.37 -1.85
N ALA A 241 10.58 -2.72 -1.24
CA ALA A 241 10.85 -4.09 -0.80
C ALA A 241 9.77 -4.57 0.19
N LEU A 242 9.34 -3.73 1.13
CA LEU A 242 8.25 -4.02 2.07
C LEU A 242 6.94 -4.35 1.33
N THR A 243 6.50 -3.47 0.42
CA THR A 243 5.24 -3.66 -0.31
C THR A 243 5.31 -4.88 -1.24
N VAL A 244 6.45 -5.13 -1.88
CA VAL A 244 6.68 -6.34 -2.70
C VAL A 244 6.59 -7.60 -1.83
N ALA A 245 7.24 -7.62 -0.66
CA ALA A 245 7.18 -8.77 0.24
C ALA A 245 5.76 -9.04 0.73
N VAL A 246 5.01 -8.00 1.09
CA VAL A 246 3.60 -8.11 1.51
C VAL A 246 2.72 -8.62 0.38
N ASN A 247 2.86 -8.05 -0.83
CA ASN A 247 2.09 -8.40 -2.02
C ASN A 247 2.26 -9.86 -2.46
N ASN A 248 3.40 -10.48 -2.14
CA ASN A 248 3.73 -11.84 -2.55
C ASN A 248 3.61 -12.87 -1.40
N ARG A 249 3.01 -12.51 -0.26
CA ARG A 249 2.77 -13.47 0.82
C ARG A 249 1.75 -14.53 0.41
N ALA A 250 1.91 -15.73 0.95
CA ALA A 250 1.01 -16.85 0.67
C ALA A 250 -0.46 -16.47 0.92
N GLY A 251 -1.33 -16.74 -0.07
CA GLY A 251 -2.77 -16.47 0.00
C GLY A 251 -3.21 -15.11 -0.55
N ALA A 252 -2.29 -14.22 -0.90
CA ALA A 252 -2.61 -12.99 -1.63
C ALA A 252 -2.54 -13.21 -3.14
N THR A 253 -3.49 -12.63 -3.89
CA THR A 253 -3.32 -12.46 -5.35
C THR A 253 -2.32 -11.33 -5.54
N ALA A 254 -1.12 -11.64 -6.04
CA ALA A 254 -0.09 -10.64 -6.25
C ALA A 254 -0.52 -9.63 -7.31
N LEU A 255 -0.76 -8.40 -6.88
CA LEU A 255 -1.10 -7.28 -7.75
C LEU A 255 0.12 -6.80 -8.55
N GLU A 256 -0.10 -6.14 -9.66
CA GLU A 256 0.94 -5.37 -10.34
C GLU A 256 1.08 -4.02 -9.63
N LEU A 257 2.22 -3.78 -8.97
CA LEU A 257 2.50 -2.54 -8.26
C LEU A 257 3.25 -1.56 -9.18
N ALA A 258 2.56 -0.51 -9.58
CA ALA A 258 3.10 0.56 -10.40
C ALA A 258 3.56 1.72 -9.49
N TYR A 259 4.85 1.77 -9.19
CA TYR A 259 5.42 2.80 -8.34
C TYR A 259 5.56 4.12 -9.09
N ASP A 260 4.89 5.17 -8.59
CA ASP A 260 5.06 6.54 -9.07
C ASP A 260 5.91 7.34 -8.08
N TRP A 261 6.90 8.07 -8.59
CA TRP A 261 7.81 8.88 -7.77
C TRP A 261 7.34 10.33 -7.61
N LYS A 262 6.21 10.66 -8.22
CA LYS A 262 5.61 11.97 -8.10
C LYS A 262 5.13 12.19 -6.67
N ILE A 263 5.39 13.38 -6.13
CA ILE A 263 4.86 13.84 -4.86
C ILE A 263 4.18 15.17 -5.14
N ASP A 264 2.85 15.12 -5.26
CA ASP A 264 2.01 16.29 -5.50
C ASP A 264 0.93 16.40 -4.41
N PRO A 265 0.39 17.59 -4.18
CA PRO A 265 -0.68 17.84 -3.19
C PRO A 265 -2.06 17.44 -3.75
N ASP A 266 -2.17 16.21 -4.23
CA ASP A 266 -3.34 15.65 -4.92
C ASP A 266 -4.15 14.66 -4.05
N SER A 267 -3.71 14.39 -2.80
CA SER A 267 -4.47 13.68 -1.77
C SER A 267 -3.82 13.83 -0.39
N ASP A 268 -4.48 13.36 0.67
CA ASP A 268 -4.10 13.51 2.08
C ASP A 268 -2.71 12.97 2.45
N HIS A 269 -2.15 12.03 1.68
CA HIS A 269 -0.79 11.54 1.86
C HIS A 269 0.26 12.66 1.84
N TYR A 270 0.00 13.71 1.07
CA TYR A 270 0.91 14.85 0.92
C TYR A 270 1.12 15.61 2.23
N ALA A 271 0.06 15.80 3.03
CA ALA A 271 0.15 16.49 4.32
C ALA A 271 1.14 15.79 5.28
N PHE A 272 1.24 14.46 5.23
CA PHE A 272 2.18 13.67 6.03
C PHE A 272 3.61 13.77 5.48
N ILE A 273 3.77 13.73 4.16
CA ILE A 273 5.07 13.91 3.50
C ILE A 273 5.65 15.28 3.84
N GLU A 274 4.85 16.35 3.87
CA GLU A 274 5.31 17.68 4.31
C GLU A 274 5.84 17.69 5.75
N ARG A 275 5.33 16.83 6.61
CA ARG A 275 5.76 16.65 8.00
C ARG A 275 6.88 15.64 8.17
N GLN A 276 7.51 15.20 7.07
CA GLN A 276 8.61 14.22 7.08
C GLN A 276 8.20 12.88 7.69
N ILE A 277 6.95 12.47 7.49
CA ILE A 277 6.44 11.18 7.90
C ILE A 277 6.50 10.24 6.69
N PRO A 278 7.16 9.07 6.78
CA PRO A 278 7.13 8.07 5.74
C PRO A 278 5.69 7.69 5.40
N THR A 279 5.36 7.69 4.12
CA THR A 279 3.97 7.57 3.67
C THR A 279 3.88 6.73 2.40
N LEU A 280 2.82 5.93 2.30
CA LEU A 280 2.38 5.28 1.06
C LEU A 280 0.95 5.73 0.74
N MET A 281 0.62 5.82 -0.55
CA MET A 281 -0.76 5.90 -1.01
C MET A 281 -1.00 4.79 -2.03
N PHE A 282 -2.14 4.12 -1.91
CA PHE A 282 -2.64 3.17 -2.90
C PHE A 282 -3.80 3.79 -3.67
N HIS A 283 -3.73 3.69 -5.00
CA HIS A 283 -4.67 4.30 -5.93
C HIS A 283 -4.84 3.40 -7.16
N THR A 284 -5.99 3.42 -7.83
CA THR A 284 -6.24 2.58 -9.02
C THR A 284 -6.19 3.35 -10.34
N GLY A 285 -5.75 4.60 -10.30
CA GLY A 285 -5.59 5.49 -11.44
C GLY A 285 -6.86 6.28 -11.78
N LEU A 286 -6.70 7.47 -12.29
CA LEU A 286 -7.79 8.33 -12.75
C LEU A 286 -8.62 7.65 -13.84
N HIS A 287 -9.90 8.04 -13.92
CA HIS A 287 -10.87 7.56 -14.91
C HIS A 287 -11.79 8.67 -15.41
N ASP A 288 -12.48 8.44 -16.51
CA ASP A 288 -13.30 9.46 -17.19
C ASP A 288 -14.50 9.93 -16.35
N ASN A 289 -14.86 9.23 -15.29
CA ASN A 289 -15.96 9.58 -14.38
C ASN A 289 -15.49 10.42 -13.18
N TYR A 290 -14.18 10.62 -12.98
CA TYR A 290 -13.62 11.40 -11.88
C TYR A 290 -14.24 12.78 -11.78
N HIS A 291 -14.68 13.18 -10.59
CA HIS A 291 -15.39 14.43 -10.31
C HIS A 291 -16.61 14.69 -11.24
N ARG A 292 -17.35 13.63 -11.53
CA ARG A 292 -18.59 13.67 -12.33
C ARG A 292 -19.73 12.93 -11.63
N PRO A 293 -21.00 13.28 -11.90
CA PRO A 293 -22.16 12.51 -11.42
C PRO A 293 -22.15 11.04 -11.86
N SER A 294 -21.35 10.70 -12.88
CA SER A 294 -21.21 9.34 -13.40
C SER A 294 -20.19 8.46 -12.65
N ASP A 295 -19.53 8.96 -11.60
CA ASP A 295 -18.76 8.11 -10.69
C ASP A 295 -19.71 7.41 -9.72
N ASP A 296 -20.23 6.25 -10.17
CA ASP A 296 -21.34 5.56 -9.54
C ASP A 296 -20.99 4.09 -9.22
N VAL A 297 -21.74 3.52 -8.28
CA VAL A 297 -21.54 2.21 -7.65
C VAL A 297 -21.35 1.06 -8.65
N HIS A 298 -22.14 1.05 -9.74
CA HIS A 298 -22.10 -0.01 -10.74
C HIS A 298 -20.77 -0.09 -11.52
N LEU A 299 -19.92 0.91 -11.40
CA LEU A 299 -18.61 0.98 -12.03
C LEU A 299 -17.47 0.51 -11.12
N VAL A 300 -17.74 0.29 -9.83
CA VAL A 300 -16.72 -0.12 -8.86
C VAL A 300 -16.37 -1.61 -9.06
N ASN A 301 -15.07 -1.89 -9.18
CA ASN A 301 -14.53 -3.24 -9.19
C ASN A 301 -14.37 -3.75 -7.74
N LEU A 302 -15.42 -4.32 -7.19
CA LEU A 302 -15.44 -4.78 -5.79
C LEU A 302 -14.36 -5.83 -5.47
N PRO A 303 -14.08 -6.86 -6.31
CA PRO A 303 -12.95 -7.75 -6.09
C PRO A 303 -11.59 -7.04 -6.12
N GLY A 304 -11.46 -5.98 -6.95
CA GLY A 304 -10.27 -5.15 -6.99
C GLY A 304 -10.10 -4.34 -5.71
N LEU A 305 -11.16 -3.71 -5.21
CA LEU A 305 -11.19 -2.99 -3.94
C LEU A 305 -10.78 -3.91 -2.78
N GLU A 306 -11.37 -5.10 -2.68
CA GLU A 306 -10.98 -6.11 -1.68
C GLU A 306 -9.47 -6.40 -1.74
N SER A 307 -8.92 -6.59 -2.94
CA SER A 307 -7.50 -6.91 -3.11
C SER A 307 -6.60 -5.77 -2.65
N VAL A 308 -6.94 -4.51 -2.96
CA VAL A 308 -6.17 -3.32 -2.54
C VAL A 308 -6.32 -3.09 -1.03
N ALA A 309 -7.51 -3.23 -0.46
CA ALA A 309 -7.72 -3.12 0.99
C ALA A 309 -6.93 -4.19 1.76
N ARG A 310 -6.87 -5.43 1.28
CA ARG A 310 -6.03 -6.49 1.85
C ARG A 310 -4.54 -6.16 1.78
N LEU A 311 -4.06 -5.59 0.67
CA LEU A 311 -2.68 -5.13 0.55
C LEU A 311 -2.37 -4.02 1.56
N ALA A 312 -3.26 -3.04 1.71
CA ALA A 312 -3.12 -1.95 2.67
C ALA A 312 -3.12 -2.45 4.11
N PHE A 313 -4.08 -3.31 4.48
CA PHE A 313 -4.14 -3.96 5.79
C PHE A 313 -2.84 -4.71 6.11
N ALA A 314 -2.38 -5.59 5.21
CA ALA A 314 -1.17 -6.36 5.42
C ALA A 314 0.08 -5.48 5.50
N THR A 315 0.12 -4.37 4.74
CA THR A 315 1.20 -3.37 4.83
C THR A 315 1.17 -2.65 6.18
N ALA A 316 -0.01 -2.25 6.66
CA ALA A 316 -0.17 -1.60 7.98
C ALA A 316 0.32 -2.52 9.11
N ILE A 317 -0.08 -3.80 9.09
CA ILE A 317 0.38 -4.78 10.09
C ILE A 317 1.88 -5.01 9.99
N ALA A 318 2.45 -5.12 8.78
CA ALA A 318 3.89 -5.31 8.62
C ALA A 318 4.70 -4.17 9.23
N VAL A 319 4.25 -2.91 9.06
CA VAL A 319 4.89 -1.73 9.68
C VAL A 319 4.64 -1.68 11.19
N ALA A 320 3.41 -1.98 11.63
CA ALA A 320 3.06 -1.92 13.05
C ALA A 320 3.77 -2.99 13.89
N ASP A 321 4.06 -4.16 13.33
CA ASP A 321 4.76 -5.26 13.98
C ASP A 321 6.29 -5.23 13.79
N GLU A 322 6.82 -4.28 13.01
CA GLU A 322 8.25 -4.21 12.75
C GLU A 322 9.05 -4.03 14.06
N ALA A 323 9.99 -4.93 14.33
CA ALA A 323 10.82 -4.89 15.54
C ALA A 323 11.86 -3.76 15.51
N ALA A 324 12.26 -3.34 14.30
CA ALA A 324 13.21 -2.25 14.10
C ALA A 324 12.64 -0.90 14.56
N PRO A 325 13.50 0.09 14.85
CA PRO A 325 13.07 1.48 15.03
C PRO A 325 12.28 1.97 13.83
N PRO A 326 11.41 3.00 14.01
CA PRO A 326 10.65 3.58 12.90
C PRO A 326 11.56 3.98 11.74
N ARG A 327 11.06 3.75 10.54
CA ARG A 327 11.77 4.07 9.30
C ARG A 327 12.04 5.57 9.20
N PRO A 328 13.28 5.99 8.87
CA PRO A 328 13.59 7.41 8.72
C PRO A 328 12.94 7.98 7.46
N PHE A 329 12.52 9.23 7.51
CA PHE A 329 12.09 9.94 6.31
C PHE A 329 13.30 10.25 5.41
N ARG A 330 13.12 10.05 4.11
CA ARG A 330 14.15 10.26 3.09
C ARG A 330 13.88 11.57 2.32
N GLU A 331 14.53 12.65 2.72
CA GLU A 331 14.34 13.99 2.12
C GLU A 331 14.58 14.04 0.59
N ALA A 332 15.42 13.18 0.06
CA ALA A 332 15.70 13.14 -1.38
C ALA A 332 14.43 12.87 -2.22
N CYS A 333 13.40 12.21 -1.66
CA CYS A 333 12.15 11.92 -2.37
C CYS A 333 11.47 13.19 -2.92
N ARG A 334 11.60 14.33 -2.23
CA ARG A 334 11.00 15.60 -2.64
C ARG A 334 11.57 16.18 -3.95
N ARG A 335 12.74 15.70 -4.39
CA ARG A 335 13.41 16.15 -5.62
C ARG A 335 13.40 15.08 -6.69
N GLU A 336 12.90 13.91 -6.37
CA GLU A 336 12.73 12.80 -7.30
C GLU A 336 11.39 12.92 -8.01
N SER A 337 11.37 12.51 -9.26
CA SER A 337 10.22 12.68 -10.15
C SER A 337 10.12 11.51 -11.12
N GLY A 338 9.07 11.46 -11.91
CA GLY A 338 8.97 10.51 -13.02
C GLY A 338 10.12 10.62 -14.03
N SER A 339 10.78 11.78 -14.14
CA SER A 339 12.01 11.92 -14.95
C SER A 339 13.20 11.22 -14.29
N SER A 340 13.36 11.35 -12.98
CA SER A 340 14.39 10.63 -12.21
C SER A 340 14.17 9.11 -12.29
N GLN A 341 12.91 8.66 -12.21
CA GLN A 341 12.55 7.26 -12.38
C GLN A 341 12.94 6.75 -13.76
N ARG A 342 12.50 7.45 -14.81
CA ARG A 342 12.85 7.07 -16.20
C ARG A 342 14.37 7.02 -16.41
N LEU A 343 15.13 7.93 -15.81
CA LEU A 343 16.58 7.94 -15.90
C LEU A 343 17.22 6.72 -15.22
N LEU A 344 16.73 6.35 -14.03
CA LEU A 344 17.22 5.16 -13.31
C LEU A 344 16.91 3.89 -14.08
N GLU A 345 15.71 3.74 -14.61
CA GLU A 345 15.20 2.53 -15.26
C GLU A 345 15.55 2.47 -16.77
N ALA A 346 16.08 3.56 -17.34
CA ALA A 346 16.42 3.62 -18.75
C ALA A 346 17.43 2.56 -19.15
N GLN A 347 17.20 1.95 -20.31
CA GLN A 347 18.15 1.01 -20.90
C GLN A 347 19.52 1.67 -21.10
N ALA A 348 20.58 1.03 -20.61
CA ALA A 348 21.94 1.51 -20.79
C ALA A 348 22.45 1.24 -22.20
N ALA A 349 22.93 2.28 -22.88
CA ALA A 349 23.62 2.15 -24.15
C ALA A 349 25.06 1.66 -23.90
N GLY A 350 25.39 0.47 -24.39
CA GLY A 350 26.75 -0.08 -24.31
C GLY A 350 27.15 -0.63 -22.93
N GLY A 351 28.40 -1.10 -22.83
CA GLY A 351 29.00 -1.65 -21.61
C GLY A 351 29.67 -3.01 -21.87
N LYS A 352 30.65 -3.38 -21.01
CA LYS A 352 31.32 -4.69 -21.11
C LYS A 352 30.31 -5.81 -20.94
N ARG A 353 30.36 -6.81 -21.80
CA ARG A 353 29.55 -8.03 -21.68
C ARG A 353 30.15 -8.90 -20.56
N GLY A 354 29.62 -8.77 -19.35
CA GLY A 354 29.96 -9.72 -18.28
C GLY A 354 29.46 -11.14 -18.61
N ARG A 355 29.95 -12.14 -17.85
CA ARG A 355 29.60 -13.56 -18.00
C ARG A 355 28.10 -13.80 -18.18
N TRP A 356 27.27 -13.18 -17.34
CA TRP A 356 25.83 -13.38 -17.31
C TRP A 356 25.06 -12.47 -18.26
N GLY A 357 25.71 -11.42 -18.80
CA GLY A 357 25.09 -10.46 -19.72
C GLY A 357 24.18 -9.44 -19.06
N ILE A 358 24.37 -9.18 -17.76
CA ILE A 358 23.56 -8.25 -16.95
C ILE A 358 24.29 -6.92 -16.78
N GLY A 359 23.57 -5.82 -16.89
CA GLY A 359 24.00 -4.50 -16.43
C GLY A 359 22.95 -3.92 -15.49
N THR A 360 23.39 -3.37 -14.35
CA THR A 360 22.51 -2.84 -13.32
C THR A 360 22.88 -1.41 -12.92
N ARG A 361 21.94 -0.73 -12.26
CA ARG A 361 22.16 0.53 -11.52
C ARG A 361 21.70 0.36 -10.09
N SER A 362 22.42 0.99 -9.14
CA SER A 362 21.99 1.09 -7.76
C SER A 362 20.87 2.11 -7.63
N ASP A 363 19.90 1.83 -6.75
CA ASP A 363 18.84 2.74 -6.35
C ASP A 363 19.05 3.13 -4.88
N ALA A 364 19.25 4.42 -4.62
CA ALA A 364 19.53 4.93 -3.27
C ALA A 364 18.37 4.71 -2.27
N ALA A 365 17.13 4.52 -2.74
CA ALA A 365 16.00 4.18 -1.88
C ALA A 365 15.87 2.66 -1.65
N GLU A 366 16.43 1.85 -2.54
CA GLU A 366 16.34 0.38 -2.53
C GLU A 366 17.72 -0.22 -2.86
N PRO A 367 18.77 0.02 -2.06
CA PRO A 367 20.12 -0.41 -2.39
C PRO A 367 20.25 -1.94 -2.52
N GLN A 368 19.42 -2.69 -1.77
CA GLN A 368 19.34 -4.15 -1.80
C GLN A 368 18.67 -4.73 -3.06
N ALA A 369 18.09 -3.87 -3.93
CA ALA A 369 17.39 -4.30 -5.13
C ALA A 369 17.87 -3.53 -6.38
N PRO A 370 19.13 -3.78 -6.86
CA PRO A 370 19.67 -3.11 -8.04
C PRO A 370 18.79 -3.34 -9.27
N VAL A 371 18.60 -2.26 -10.06
CA VAL A 371 17.74 -2.25 -11.25
C VAL A 371 18.49 -2.80 -12.44
N VAL A 372 17.93 -3.75 -13.14
CA VAL A 372 18.43 -4.24 -14.43
C VAL A 372 18.20 -3.18 -15.49
N VAL A 373 19.27 -2.63 -16.05
CA VAL A 373 19.22 -1.61 -17.11
C VAL A 373 19.77 -2.11 -18.44
N ARG A 374 20.32 -3.32 -18.46
CA ARG A 374 20.79 -3.97 -19.68
C ARG A 374 20.74 -5.48 -19.56
N VAL A 375 20.22 -6.12 -20.59
CA VAL A 375 20.30 -7.56 -20.82
C VAL A 375 20.94 -7.75 -22.18
N ALA A 376 22.12 -8.40 -22.23
CA ALA A 376 22.82 -8.61 -23.49
C ALA A 376 22.09 -9.70 -24.31
N PRO A 377 21.89 -9.50 -25.63
CA PRO A 377 21.33 -10.54 -26.50
C PRO A 377 22.12 -11.86 -26.37
N ASP A 378 21.41 -12.98 -26.48
CA ASP A 378 21.96 -14.34 -26.46
C ASP A 378 22.79 -14.67 -25.19
N SER A 379 22.63 -13.89 -24.12
CA SER A 379 23.28 -14.13 -22.84
C SER A 379 22.48 -15.12 -21.98
N PRO A 380 23.10 -15.70 -20.92
CA PRO A 380 22.37 -16.45 -19.91
C PRO A 380 21.18 -15.69 -19.33
N ALA A 381 21.32 -14.38 -19.09
CA ALA A 381 20.24 -13.52 -18.60
C ALA A 381 19.08 -13.42 -19.58
N ALA A 382 19.37 -13.24 -20.89
CA ALA A 382 18.33 -13.16 -21.92
C ALA A 382 17.59 -14.50 -22.05
N ARG A 383 18.32 -15.63 -22.08
CA ARG A 383 17.73 -16.97 -22.14
C ARG A 383 16.91 -17.31 -20.90
N GLY A 384 17.31 -16.84 -19.71
CA GLY A 384 16.60 -17.02 -18.45
C GLY A 384 15.34 -16.13 -18.33
N GLY A 385 15.13 -15.18 -19.24
CA GLY A 385 13.95 -14.32 -19.23
C GLY A 385 14.06 -13.07 -18.32
N LEU A 386 15.29 -12.67 -17.95
CA LEU A 386 15.54 -11.39 -17.30
C LEU A 386 15.26 -10.24 -18.28
N ILE A 387 14.60 -9.19 -17.81
CA ILE A 387 14.28 -8.02 -18.64
C ILE A 387 14.76 -6.72 -17.98
N VAL A 388 14.90 -5.67 -18.80
CA VAL A 388 15.17 -4.31 -18.28
C VAL A 388 13.99 -3.85 -17.43
N GLY A 389 14.28 -3.26 -16.26
CA GLY A 389 13.32 -2.85 -15.25
C GLY A 389 13.12 -3.87 -14.12
N ASP A 390 13.57 -5.12 -14.27
CA ASP A 390 13.61 -6.05 -13.15
C ASP A 390 14.52 -5.51 -12.03
N ARG A 391 14.19 -5.82 -10.78
CA ARG A 391 15.05 -5.55 -9.63
C ARG A 391 15.48 -6.86 -9.00
N ILE A 392 16.78 -7.10 -8.94
CA ILE A 392 17.32 -8.36 -8.41
C ILE A 392 17.31 -8.28 -6.89
N THR A 393 16.59 -9.17 -6.22
CA THR A 393 16.44 -9.16 -4.75
C THR A 393 17.21 -10.27 -4.06
N MET A 394 17.35 -11.45 -4.72
CA MET A 394 18.08 -12.61 -4.17
C MET A 394 18.90 -13.30 -5.25
N ILE A 395 20.00 -13.91 -4.84
CA ILE A 395 20.83 -14.82 -5.66
C ILE A 395 21.10 -16.06 -4.85
N ASP A 396 20.78 -17.24 -5.42
CA ASP A 396 20.96 -18.57 -4.81
C ASP A 396 20.43 -18.66 -3.38
N GLY A 397 19.21 -18.11 -3.18
CA GLY A 397 18.49 -18.13 -1.90
C GLY A 397 18.98 -17.13 -0.86
N VAL A 398 19.93 -16.25 -1.22
CA VAL A 398 20.46 -15.23 -0.32
C VAL A 398 20.04 -13.83 -0.78
N GLU A 399 19.43 -13.07 0.13
CA GLU A 399 19.06 -11.68 -0.11
C GLU A 399 20.29 -10.81 -0.40
N LEU A 400 20.11 -9.85 -1.30
CA LEU A 400 21.15 -8.88 -1.61
C LEU A 400 21.18 -7.76 -0.57
N VAL A 401 22.36 -7.24 -0.32
CA VAL A 401 22.59 -6.07 0.52
C VAL A 401 22.68 -4.81 -0.35
N ASP A 402 23.38 -4.92 -1.48
CA ASP A 402 23.61 -3.85 -2.44
C ASP A 402 24.09 -4.40 -3.79
N GLN A 403 24.40 -3.48 -4.70
CA GLN A 403 24.91 -3.82 -6.03
C GLN A 403 26.29 -4.49 -6.01
N ASP A 404 27.17 -4.11 -5.11
CA ASP A 404 28.52 -4.70 -5.03
C ASP A 404 28.43 -6.14 -4.53
N ASN A 405 27.56 -6.41 -3.55
CA ASN A 405 27.26 -7.77 -3.10
C ASN A 405 26.68 -8.64 -4.23
N MET A 406 25.80 -8.05 -5.07
CA MET A 406 25.30 -8.75 -6.27
C MET A 406 26.44 -9.10 -7.23
N VAL A 407 27.33 -8.16 -7.53
CA VAL A 407 28.47 -8.36 -8.44
C VAL A 407 29.42 -9.46 -7.90
N GLN A 408 29.71 -9.43 -6.61
CA GLN A 408 30.53 -10.46 -5.95
C GLN A 408 29.89 -11.84 -6.11
N ARG A 409 28.61 -12.01 -5.73
CA ARG A 409 27.91 -13.30 -5.82
C ARG A 409 27.86 -13.84 -7.24
N LEU A 410 27.61 -13.00 -8.23
CA LEU A 410 27.63 -13.38 -9.65
C LEU A 410 29.03 -13.78 -10.12
N GLY A 411 30.09 -13.19 -9.56
CA GLY A 411 31.47 -13.51 -9.87
C GLY A 411 31.88 -14.89 -9.30
N GLU A 412 31.38 -15.25 -8.13
CA GLU A 412 31.64 -16.49 -7.41
C GLU A 412 30.75 -17.66 -7.88
N ALA A 413 29.67 -17.36 -8.62
CA ALA A 413 28.68 -18.35 -9.02
C ALA A 413 29.22 -19.43 -9.98
N GLY A 414 28.71 -20.66 -9.82
CA GLY A 414 28.98 -21.80 -10.70
C GLY A 414 28.41 -21.63 -12.12
N GLU A 415 28.09 -22.73 -12.78
CA GLU A 415 27.48 -22.73 -14.13
C GLU A 415 26.00 -22.36 -14.12
N ARG A 416 25.36 -22.41 -12.96
CA ARG A 416 23.94 -22.13 -12.75
C ARG A 416 23.77 -21.11 -11.63
N VAL A 417 22.81 -20.18 -11.79
CA VAL A 417 22.43 -19.18 -10.81
C VAL A 417 20.92 -19.10 -10.76
N THR A 418 20.35 -19.13 -9.56
CA THR A 418 18.92 -18.85 -9.33
C THR A 418 18.77 -17.43 -8.80
N MET A 419 17.95 -16.64 -9.45
CA MET A 419 17.62 -15.28 -9.01
C MET A 419 16.15 -15.15 -8.65
N ILE A 420 15.85 -14.34 -7.64
CA ILE A 420 14.51 -13.78 -7.43
C ILE A 420 14.56 -12.31 -7.84
N VAL A 421 13.63 -11.91 -8.69
CA VAL A 421 13.50 -10.52 -9.13
C VAL A 421 12.12 -9.96 -8.79
N ASP A 422 12.08 -8.70 -8.40
CA ASP A 422 10.86 -7.91 -8.38
C ASP A 422 10.59 -7.38 -9.79
N ARG A 423 9.53 -7.86 -10.40
CA ARG A 423 8.97 -7.38 -11.67
C ARG A 423 7.62 -6.74 -11.40
N ARG A 424 7.59 -5.42 -11.27
CA ARG A 424 6.36 -4.65 -11.01
C ARG A 424 5.58 -5.17 -9.77
N GLY A 425 6.28 -5.39 -8.66
CA GLY A 425 5.66 -5.84 -7.41
C GLY A 425 5.48 -7.35 -7.29
N ARG A 426 5.77 -8.13 -8.33
CA ARG A 426 5.68 -9.60 -8.31
C ARG A 426 7.07 -10.22 -8.22
N LEU A 427 7.25 -11.17 -7.32
CA LEU A 427 8.49 -11.93 -7.21
C LEU A 427 8.50 -13.06 -8.24
N ILE A 428 9.52 -13.06 -9.10
CA ILE A 428 9.68 -14.05 -10.17
C ILE A 428 11.03 -14.74 -9.98
N GLN A 429 11.01 -16.07 -10.00
CA GLN A 429 12.24 -16.87 -10.03
C GLN A 429 12.75 -16.99 -11.44
N ILE A 430 14.03 -16.69 -11.64
CA ILE A 430 14.75 -16.77 -12.92
C ILE A 430 15.98 -17.67 -12.73
N GLU A 431 16.19 -18.58 -13.65
CA GLU A 431 17.37 -19.45 -13.68
C GLU A 431 18.27 -19.01 -14.83
N LEU A 432 19.54 -18.76 -14.53
CA LEU A 432 20.59 -18.49 -15.50
C LEU A 432 21.51 -19.68 -15.64
N ILE A 433 21.76 -20.13 -16.87
CA ILE A 433 22.67 -21.23 -17.17
C ILE A 433 23.77 -20.72 -18.08
N ASP A 434 25.03 -20.80 -17.64
CA ASP A 434 26.19 -20.52 -18.46
C ASP A 434 26.45 -21.71 -19.39
N GLY A 435 26.03 -21.58 -20.64
CA GLY A 435 26.14 -22.65 -21.64
C GLY A 435 27.48 -22.65 -22.40
N ARG A 436 28.58 -22.35 -21.72
CA ARG A 436 29.92 -22.45 -22.31
C ARG A 436 30.40 -23.88 -22.39
#